data_8c484c50eeb4022ea4cf7456aae7cec0
#
_entry.id   8c484c50eeb4022ea4cf7456aae7cec0
#
_cell.length_a   1.000
_cell.length_b   1.000
_cell.length_c   1.000
_cell.angle_alpha   90.00
_cell.angle_beta   90.00
_cell.angle_gamma   90.00
#
_symmetry.space_group_name_H-M   'P 1'
#
loop_
_entity.id
_entity.type
_entity.pdbx_description
1 polymer ?
#
loop_
_entity_poly.entity_id
_entity_poly.type
_entity_poly.pdbx_seq_one_letter_code
_entity_poly.pdbx_strand_id
1 'polypeptide(L)'
;LIVGVGGVAGIVLGAVMFFGGSSSSESTTQTNATPAPASPTTTAKATPSAPGHSAPITKMPTTLDGWKSEIAGAKVDSYPALMDGALRVGDAAMRAQVVELLLVTWLNADGETYLAYLDQLESSDDEGKGAWPILVPAFVKAVPQLNEKAASSSELEEAVQWMTDYYAEQDPPAALEWAKKWLLGDAQESAMATIAGQLAKTSLDQAVTIANGLKSPESRTDAMSNIGAELAKKDPAKALAWAQALTDPAEKSAAIEEVMWAMTDADPAAAAAQVRQINDPALLENIASNIGESLAAKNPAQAMQWAEAIPAGAAQDEAVSGALTGWAKVDPKAALAAFQASHSTNADAAEGIFESWASNSPNEAVAQAVQIADPTLRENAVTGAVNGWLDNGNDPQAVEQWVDHLPAGKDRDVASSVIVDSLSADEPQMAWDRALTIKDAQVRQEAVMSAFSGLAQSDASSAQAAINSPSVSADERKLLKPVLDAMIAHPRN
;
A
#
# COMPACT_ATOMS: atom_id res chain seq x y z
N LEU A 1 -11.02 37.32 2.53
CA LEU A 1 -11.95 36.23 2.26
C LEU A 1 -11.44 35.41 1.07
N ILE A 2 -10.60 34.43 1.31
CA ILE A 2 -10.21 33.43 0.32
C ILE A 2 -10.18 32.11 1.09
N VAL A 3 -11.08 31.22 0.74
CA VAL A 3 -11.14 29.85 1.19
C VAL A 3 -10.21 29.06 0.27
N GLY A 4 -9.15 28.50 0.82
CA GLY A 4 -8.28 27.56 0.13
C GLY A 4 -8.65 26.15 0.52
N VAL A 5 -9.16 25.40 -0.43
CA VAL A 5 -9.30 23.94 -0.37
C VAL A 5 -8.03 23.35 -0.98
N GLY A 6 -7.34 22.56 -0.22
CA GLY A 6 -6.17 21.82 -0.67
C GLY A 6 -5.99 20.57 0.19
N GLY A 7 -6.76 19.54 -0.08
CA GLY A 7 -6.51 18.22 0.43
C GLY A 7 -5.88 17.37 -0.68
N VAL A 8 -4.61 17.05 -0.55
CA VAL A 8 -3.95 16.01 -1.35
C VAL A 8 -3.86 14.79 -0.48
N ALA A 9 -4.66 13.77 -0.79
CA ALA A 9 -4.56 12.46 -0.17
C ALA A 9 -3.28 11.79 -0.69
N GLY A 10 -2.28 11.69 0.17
CA GLY A 10 -1.12 10.84 -0.04
C GLY A 10 -1.47 9.42 0.37
N ILE A 11 -1.46 8.50 -0.58
CA ILE A 11 -1.60 7.07 -0.32
C ILE A 11 -0.26 6.59 0.24
N VAL A 12 -0.21 6.28 1.53
CA VAL A 12 0.91 5.58 2.17
C VAL A 12 0.56 4.10 2.19
N LEU A 13 1.18 3.31 1.32
CA LEU A 13 1.14 1.85 1.39
C LEU A 13 2.04 1.39 2.54
N GLY A 14 1.42 1.09 3.68
CA GLY A 14 2.08 0.41 4.79
C GLY A 14 2.08 -1.10 4.60
N ALA A 15 3.24 -1.68 4.36
CA ALA A 15 3.40 -3.13 4.34
C ALA A 15 3.30 -3.70 5.76
N VAL A 16 2.25 -4.45 6.05
CA VAL A 16 2.07 -5.19 7.31
C VAL A 16 2.67 -6.58 7.15
N MET A 17 3.79 -6.84 7.82
CA MET A 17 4.34 -8.20 7.95
C MET A 17 3.66 -8.96 9.10
N PHE A 18 2.91 -9.99 8.77
CA PHE A 18 2.41 -10.97 9.74
C PHE A 18 3.42 -12.11 9.94
N PHE A 19 3.93 -12.26 11.15
CA PHE A 19 4.56 -13.50 11.60
C PHE A 19 3.52 -14.35 12.34
N GLY A 20 3.03 -15.41 11.69
CA GLY A 20 2.20 -16.43 12.30
C GLY A 20 2.99 -17.70 12.54
N GLY A 21 3.25 -18.05 13.80
CA GLY A 21 3.83 -19.36 14.18
C GLY A 21 2.73 -20.41 14.26
N SER A 22 2.85 -21.47 13.46
CA SER A 22 1.97 -22.62 13.47
C SER A 22 2.51 -23.71 14.39
N SER A 23 1.68 -24.18 15.32
CA SER A 23 1.85 -25.47 15.99
C SER A 23 0.77 -26.43 15.52
N SER A 24 1.21 -27.52 14.92
CA SER A 24 0.43 -28.64 14.43
C SER A 24 -0.16 -29.50 15.56
N SER A 25 -1.41 -29.95 15.39
CA SER A 25 -1.88 -31.18 15.97
C SER A 25 -2.81 -31.91 14.98
N GLU A 26 -2.36 -33.09 14.55
CA GLU A 26 -3.12 -34.02 13.75
C GLU A 26 -4.34 -34.57 14.49
N SER A 27 -5.42 -34.75 13.77
CA SER A 27 -6.43 -35.75 14.10
C SER A 27 -7.14 -36.23 12.83
N THR A 28 -6.86 -37.47 12.49
CA THR A 28 -7.46 -38.28 11.43
C THR A 28 -8.91 -38.66 11.75
N THR A 29 -9.83 -38.43 10.81
CA THR A 29 -11.02 -39.30 10.69
C THR A 29 -11.44 -39.43 9.22
N GLN A 30 -11.32 -40.63 8.71
CA GLN A 30 -11.88 -41.06 7.41
C GLN A 30 -13.39 -41.21 7.52
N THR A 31 -14.12 -40.70 6.55
CA THR A 31 -15.43 -41.25 6.19
C THR A 31 -15.61 -41.27 4.67
N ASN A 32 -15.89 -42.46 4.15
CA ASN A 32 -16.25 -42.76 2.77
C ASN A 32 -17.59 -42.11 2.38
N ALA A 33 -17.65 -41.52 1.18
CA ALA A 33 -18.90 -41.28 0.49
C ALA A 33 -18.77 -41.52 -1.03
N THR A 34 -19.72 -42.20 -1.56
CA THR A 34 -19.92 -42.76 -2.91
C THR A 34 -20.20 -41.65 -3.96
N PRO A 35 -19.84 -41.79 -5.24
CA PRO A 35 -20.04 -40.76 -6.28
C PRO A 35 -21.47 -40.77 -6.85
N ALA A 36 -22.01 -39.58 -7.06
CA ALA A 36 -23.25 -39.31 -7.80
C ALA A 36 -22.97 -38.79 -9.22
N PRO A 37 -23.91 -38.89 -10.19
CA PRO A 37 -23.64 -38.95 -11.60
C PRO A 37 -23.53 -37.58 -12.30
N ALA A 38 -22.81 -37.60 -13.42
CA ALA A 38 -22.55 -36.46 -14.32
C ALA A 38 -23.83 -35.86 -14.92
N SER A 39 -23.88 -34.52 -15.01
CA SER A 39 -24.82 -33.74 -15.80
C SER A 39 -24.09 -32.81 -16.79
N PRO A 40 -24.75 -32.33 -17.87
CA PRO A 40 -24.11 -32.19 -19.15
C PRO A 40 -23.40 -30.83 -19.36
N THR A 41 -22.36 -30.90 -20.19
CA THR A 41 -21.54 -29.82 -20.75
C THR A 41 -22.33 -28.66 -21.28
N THR A 42 -22.24 -27.51 -20.64
CA THR A 42 -22.59 -26.22 -21.23
C THR A 42 -21.29 -25.49 -21.61
N THR A 43 -21.17 -25.16 -22.89
CA THR A 43 -20.07 -24.42 -23.48
C THR A 43 -19.93 -23.06 -22.80
N ALA A 44 -18.93 -22.89 -21.94
CA ALA A 44 -18.56 -21.62 -21.37
C ALA A 44 -17.88 -20.75 -22.44
N LYS A 45 -18.42 -19.56 -22.61
CA LYS A 45 -17.85 -18.47 -23.38
C LYS A 45 -16.56 -18.02 -22.68
N ALA A 46 -15.47 -17.94 -23.44
CA ALA A 46 -14.15 -17.60 -22.93
C ALA A 46 -14.19 -16.23 -22.20
N THR A 47 -13.82 -16.24 -20.95
CA THR A 47 -13.44 -15.08 -20.17
C THR A 47 -12.10 -14.56 -20.70
N PRO A 48 -11.85 -13.24 -20.84
CA PRO A 48 -10.54 -12.73 -21.20
C PRO A 48 -9.56 -13.10 -20.07
N SER A 49 -8.51 -13.81 -20.44
CA SER A 49 -7.40 -14.20 -19.58
C SER A 49 -6.72 -12.93 -19.04
N ALA A 50 -6.37 -12.93 -17.75
CA ALA A 50 -5.35 -12.07 -17.17
C ALA A 50 -4.08 -12.07 -18.04
N PRO A 51 -3.22 -11.01 -18.01
CA PRO A 51 -2.05 -10.92 -18.86
C PRO A 51 -1.21 -12.19 -18.70
N GLY A 52 -1.14 -12.95 -19.77
CA GLY A 52 -0.72 -14.33 -19.78
C GLY A 52 0.73 -14.47 -19.37
N HIS A 53 1.00 -15.42 -18.50
CA HIS A 53 2.30 -16.05 -18.36
C HIS A 53 2.80 -16.38 -19.78
N SER A 54 3.92 -15.77 -20.16
CA SER A 54 4.62 -16.10 -21.41
C SER A 54 4.78 -17.62 -21.44
N ALA A 55 4.52 -18.24 -22.61
CA ALA A 55 4.62 -19.68 -22.74
C ALA A 55 5.97 -20.15 -22.15
N PRO A 56 6.01 -21.18 -21.30
CA PRO A 56 7.23 -21.60 -20.64
C PRO A 56 8.28 -21.91 -21.73
N ILE A 57 9.47 -21.31 -21.58
CA ILE A 57 10.59 -21.58 -22.49
C ILE A 57 10.90 -23.06 -22.39
N THR A 58 10.60 -23.80 -23.45
CA THR A 58 10.61 -25.27 -23.44
C THR A 58 12.00 -25.86 -23.33
N LYS A 59 13.07 -25.06 -23.50
CA LYS A 59 14.45 -25.51 -23.35
C LYS A 59 15.38 -24.35 -23.01
N MET A 60 15.73 -24.24 -21.73
CA MET A 60 16.73 -23.25 -21.26
C MET A 60 18.13 -23.57 -21.82
N PRO A 61 18.92 -22.54 -22.20
CA PRO A 61 20.30 -22.73 -22.61
C PRO A 61 21.14 -23.33 -21.48
N THR A 62 22.11 -24.18 -21.83
CA THR A 62 23.03 -24.82 -20.87
C THR A 62 24.43 -24.22 -20.89
N THR A 63 24.68 -23.26 -21.79
CA THR A 63 25.98 -22.59 -21.95
C THR A 63 25.79 -21.08 -21.94
N LEU A 64 26.81 -20.33 -21.55
CA LEU A 64 26.77 -18.87 -21.54
C LEU A 64 26.53 -18.28 -22.92
N ASP A 65 27.13 -18.84 -23.98
CA ASP A 65 26.93 -18.37 -25.35
C ASP A 65 25.51 -18.66 -25.84
N GLY A 66 24.90 -19.78 -25.39
CA GLY A 66 23.51 -20.06 -25.63
C GLY A 66 22.59 -19.01 -24.98
N TRP A 67 22.85 -18.65 -23.73
CA TRP A 67 22.12 -17.58 -23.05
C TRP A 67 22.27 -16.23 -23.72
N LYS A 68 23.48 -15.86 -24.12
CA LYS A 68 23.72 -14.62 -24.88
C LYS A 68 22.90 -14.54 -26.16
N SER A 69 22.85 -15.66 -26.90
CA SER A 69 22.07 -15.75 -28.14
C SER A 69 20.56 -15.65 -27.87
N GLU A 70 20.07 -16.31 -26.81
CA GLU A 70 18.66 -16.30 -26.43
C GLU A 70 18.22 -14.90 -26.00
N ILE A 71 18.98 -14.26 -25.11
CA ILE A 71 18.69 -12.89 -24.61
C ILE A 71 18.72 -11.88 -25.77
N ALA A 72 19.70 -11.97 -26.68
CA ALA A 72 19.81 -11.06 -27.82
C ALA A 72 18.64 -11.20 -28.83
N GLY A 73 18.01 -12.36 -28.90
CA GLY A 73 16.85 -12.63 -29.77
C GLY A 73 15.50 -12.47 -29.10
N ALA A 74 15.47 -12.27 -27.79
CA ALA A 74 14.26 -12.23 -26.99
C ALA A 74 13.47 -10.92 -27.18
N LYS A 75 12.16 -11.01 -27.02
CA LYS A 75 11.28 -9.85 -26.89
C LYS A 75 11.09 -9.51 -25.42
N VAL A 76 10.71 -8.27 -25.13
CA VAL A 76 10.47 -7.77 -23.76
C VAL A 76 9.56 -8.71 -22.97
N ASP A 77 8.43 -9.12 -23.54
CA ASP A 77 7.46 -10.04 -22.92
C ASP A 77 8.05 -11.40 -22.46
N SER A 78 9.26 -11.74 -22.95
CA SER A 78 9.95 -13.00 -22.61
C SER A 78 10.94 -12.85 -21.46
N TYR A 79 11.29 -11.62 -21.07
CA TYR A 79 12.32 -11.38 -20.05
C TYR A 79 11.97 -11.94 -18.67
N PRO A 80 10.71 -11.86 -18.17
CA PRO A 80 10.34 -12.51 -16.90
C PRO A 80 10.66 -14.01 -16.90
N ALA A 81 10.22 -14.75 -17.93
CA ALA A 81 10.46 -16.18 -18.03
C ALA A 81 11.97 -16.53 -18.19
N LEU A 82 12.73 -15.69 -18.90
CA LEU A 82 14.19 -15.82 -18.99
C LEU A 82 14.85 -15.60 -17.65
N MET A 83 14.39 -14.62 -16.84
CA MET A 83 14.92 -14.34 -15.52
C MET A 83 14.67 -15.52 -14.58
N ASP A 84 13.47 -16.07 -14.55
CA ASP A 84 13.13 -17.25 -13.76
C ASP A 84 14.03 -18.45 -14.14
N GLY A 85 14.31 -18.61 -15.42
CA GLY A 85 15.26 -19.62 -15.90
C GLY A 85 16.70 -19.33 -15.51
N ALA A 86 17.12 -18.09 -15.61
CA ALA A 86 18.47 -17.64 -15.25
C ALA A 86 18.74 -17.84 -13.74
N LEU A 87 17.80 -17.54 -12.89
CA LEU A 87 17.88 -17.73 -11.43
C LEU A 87 18.06 -19.20 -11.04
N ARG A 88 17.56 -20.14 -11.86
CA ARG A 88 17.68 -21.60 -11.66
C ARG A 88 18.93 -22.22 -12.27
N VAL A 89 19.82 -21.45 -12.90
CA VAL A 89 21.09 -21.96 -13.43
C VAL A 89 21.95 -22.51 -12.29
N GLY A 90 22.34 -23.79 -12.37
CA GLY A 90 23.01 -24.48 -11.29
C GLY A 90 24.47 -23.98 -11.03
N ASP A 91 25.20 -23.62 -12.08
CA ASP A 91 26.53 -23.02 -11.95
C ASP A 91 26.41 -21.57 -11.50
N ALA A 92 26.92 -21.25 -10.31
CA ALA A 92 26.78 -19.94 -9.70
C ALA A 92 27.48 -18.81 -10.50
N ALA A 93 28.62 -19.10 -11.11
CA ALA A 93 29.38 -18.12 -11.90
C ALA A 93 28.64 -17.81 -13.20
N MET A 94 28.14 -18.83 -13.88
CA MET A 94 27.33 -18.67 -15.09
C MET A 94 26.01 -17.97 -14.76
N ARG A 95 25.32 -18.36 -13.68
CA ARG A 95 24.08 -17.71 -13.21
C ARG A 95 24.29 -16.22 -13.03
N ALA A 96 25.30 -15.79 -12.29
CA ALA A 96 25.59 -14.37 -12.05
C ALA A 96 25.80 -13.59 -13.37
N GLN A 97 26.55 -14.17 -14.33
CA GLN A 97 26.79 -13.54 -15.62
C GLN A 97 25.53 -13.43 -16.49
N VAL A 98 24.68 -14.47 -16.47
CA VAL A 98 23.43 -14.51 -17.23
C VAL A 98 22.44 -13.50 -16.67
N VAL A 99 22.27 -13.44 -15.34
CA VAL A 99 21.37 -12.51 -14.67
C VAL A 99 21.84 -11.07 -14.91
N GLU A 100 23.13 -10.77 -14.76
CA GLU A 100 23.72 -9.45 -15.06
C GLU A 100 23.42 -9.03 -16.51
N LEU A 101 23.71 -9.91 -17.49
CA LEU A 101 23.46 -9.62 -18.90
C LEU A 101 21.97 -9.36 -19.19
N LEU A 102 21.09 -10.17 -18.60
CA LEU A 102 19.66 -10.01 -18.77
C LEU A 102 19.15 -8.70 -18.16
N LEU A 103 19.64 -8.34 -16.98
CA LEU A 103 19.32 -7.06 -16.33
C LEU A 103 19.75 -5.85 -17.19
N VAL A 104 21.00 -5.85 -17.71
CA VAL A 104 21.46 -4.79 -18.62
C VAL A 104 20.57 -4.70 -19.86
N THR A 105 20.20 -5.84 -20.44
CA THR A 105 19.39 -5.88 -21.65
C THR A 105 17.98 -5.39 -21.38
N TRP A 106 17.38 -5.87 -20.31
CA TRP A 106 16.00 -5.56 -19.93
C TRP A 106 15.82 -4.09 -19.54
N LEU A 107 16.63 -3.58 -18.62
CA LEU A 107 16.58 -2.18 -18.17
C LEU A 107 16.85 -1.19 -19.33
N ASN A 108 17.72 -1.55 -20.27
CA ASN A 108 17.94 -0.73 -21.47
C ASN A 108 16.78 -0.78 -22.49
N ALA A 109 15.95 -1.82 -22.46
CA ALA A 109 14.83 -1.99 -23.35
C ALA A 109 13.53 -1.44 -22.76
N ASP A 110 13.22 -1.80 -21.53
CA ASP A 110 11.95 -1.53 -20.88
C ASP A 110 12.06 -1.70 -19.34
N GLY A 111 12.20 -0.59 -18.63
CA GLY A 111 12.27 -0.56 -17.16
C GLY A 111 10.93 -0.88 -16.50
N GLU A 112 9.79 -0.48 -17.10
CA GLU A 112 8.46 -0.66 -16.55
C GLU A 112 8.12 -2.15 -16.36
N THR A 113 8.38 -2.96 -17.38
CA THR A 113 8.15 -4.41 -17.25
C THR A 113 9.10 -5.07 -16.26
N TYR A 114 10.28 -4.50 -16.00
CA TYR A 114 11.18 -4.97 -14.96
C TYR A 114 10.64 -4.66 -13.56
N LEU A 115 10.09 -3.47 -13.34
CA LEU A 115 9.43 -3.11 -12.08
C LEU A 115 8.24 -4.02 -11.78
N ALA A 116 7.39 -4.27 -12.77
CA ALA A 116 6.27 -5.21 -12.62
C ALA A 116 6.74 -6.63 -12.24
N TYR A 117 7.92 -7.05 -12.69
CA TYR A 117 8.53 -8.32 -12.27
C TYR A 117 9.03 -8.27 -10.82
N LEU A 118 9.61 -7.16 -10.37
CA LEU A 118 10.04 -6.99 -8.99
C LEU A 118 8.83 -7.02 -8.03
N ASP A 119 7.76 -6.33 -8.36
CA ASP A 119 6.50 -6.33 -7.60
C ASP A 119 5.93 -7.76 -7.46
N GLN A 120 5.93 -8.52 -8.55
CA GLN A 120 5.54 -9.93 -8.52
C GLN A 120 6.46 -10.79 -7.64
N LEU A 121 7.77 -10.51 -7.60
CA LEU A 121 8.71 -11.21 -6.73
C LEU A 121 8.48 -10.91 -5.27
N GLU A 122 8.18 -9.65 -4.92
CA GLU A 122 7.90 -9.26 -3.54
C GLU A 122 6.59 -9.87 -3.02
N SER A 123 5.55 -9.84 -3.84
CA SER A 123 4.25 -10.41 -3.51
C SER A 123 4.24 -11.94 -3.48
N SER A 124 5.30 -12.58 -3.98
CA SER A 124 5.44 -14.04 -3.97
C SER A 124 5.99 -14.55 -2.63
N ASP A 125 5.59 -15.77 -2.25
CA ASP A 125 6.06 -16.47 -1.04
C ASP A 125 7.60 -16.69 -1.04
N ASP A 126 8.10 -17.62 -0.23
CA ASP A 126 9.54 -17.90 0.00
C ASP A 126 10.42 -18.03 -1.26
N GLU A 127 9.86 -18.34 -2.44
CA GLU A 127 10.64 -18.43 -3.70
C GLU A 127 11.14 -17.05 -4.16
N GLY A 128 10.34 -15.98 -4.01
CA GLY A 128 10.75 -14.61 -4.34
C GLY A 128 11.90 -14.13 -3.46
N LYS A 129 11.81 -14.38 -2.15
CA LYS A 129 12.88 -14.02 -1.19
C LYS A 129 14.22 -14.70 -1.50
N GLY A 130 14.20 -15.87 -2.12
CA GLY A 130 15.41 -16.60 -2.59
C GLY A 130 16.12 -15.94 -3.78
N ALA A 131 15.46 -15.05 -4.52
CA ALA A 131 16.03 -14.38 -5.69
C ALA A 131 16.94 -13.19 -5.33
N TRP A 132 16.64 -12.44 -4.27
CA TRP A 132 17.37 -11.23 -3.89
C TRP A 132 18.88 -11.39 -3.73
N PRO A 133 19.41 -12.45 -3.07
CA PRO A 133 20.84 -12.68 -2.96
C PRO A 133 21.55 -12.83 -4.32
N ILE A 134 20.82 -13.10 -5.39
CA ILE A 134 21.35 -13.27 -6.75
C ILE A 134 21.14 -11.98 -7.56
N LEU A 135 19.94 -11.39 -7.46
CA LEU A 135 19.55 -10.20 -8.23
C LEU A 135 20.36 -8.97 -7.82
N VAL A 136 20.49 -8.69 -6.52
CA VAL A 136 21.14 -7.48 -6.05
C VAL A 136 22.61 -7.37 -6.47
N PRO A 137 23.48 -8.37 -6.29
CA PRO A 137 24.85 -8.31 -6.78
C PRO A 137 24.96 -8.19 -8.31
N ALA A 138 24.00 -8.75 -9.06
CA ALA A 138 23.95 -8.62 -10.51
C ALA A 138 23.48 -7.22 -10.92
N PHE A 139 22.48 -6.66 -10.24
CA PHE A 139 21.98 -5.30 -10.46
C PHE A 139 23.08 -4.24 -10.20
N VAL A 140 23.80 -4.36 -9.09
CA VAL A 140 24.93 -3.49 -8.75
C VAL A 140 25.99 -3.46 -9.87
N LYS A 141 26.17 -4.56 -10.58
CA LYS A 141 27.09 -4.64 -11.74
C LYS A 141 26.44 -4.19 -13.04
N ALA A 142 25.15 -4.33 -13.18
CA ALA A 142 24.40 -3.94 -14.39
C ALA A 142 24.28 -2.42 -14.51
N VAL A 143 23.99 -1.69 -13.42
CA VAL A 143 23.77 -0.23 -13.43
C VAL A 143 24.87 0.54 -14.16
N PRO A 144 26.17 0.29 -13.95
CA PRO A 144 27.24 0.97 -14.69
C PRO A 144 27.28 0.73 -16.20
N GLN A 145 26.52 -0.22 -16.71
CA GLN A 145 26.47 -0.63 -18.10
C GLN A 145 25.22 -0.14 -18.83
N LEU A 146 24.32 0.57 -18.13
CA LEU A 146 23.10 1.10 -18.70
C LEU A 146 23.41 2.27 -19.66
N ASN A 147 22.58 2.41 -20.69
CA ASN A 147 22.63 3.59 -21.55
C ASN A 147 22.08 4.83 -20.81
N GLU A 148 22.33 6.02 -21.37
CA GLU A 148 21.95 7.29 -20.74
C GLU A 148 20.45 7.40 -20.48
N LYS A 149 19.59 6.88 -21.37
CA LYS A 149 18.14 6.89 -21.20
C LYS A 149 17.71 6.02 -20.02
N ALA A 150 18.18 4.80 -19.92
CA ALA A 150 17.85 3.90 -18.82
C ALA A 150 18.48 4.39 -17.50
N ALA A 151 19.70 4.94 -17.53
CA ALA A 151 20.39 5.45 -16.35
C ALA A 151 19.73 6.70 -15.71
N SER A 152 18.85 7.38 -16.44
CA SER A 152 18.11 8.57 -15.99
C SER A 152 16.60 8.36 -15.96
N SER A 153 16.13 7.12 -15.95
CA SER A 153 14.71 6.82 -15.96
C SER A 153 14.13 6.72 -14.54
N SER A 154 12.86 7.06 -14.38
CA SER A 154 12.10 6.89 -13.14
C SER A 154 12.02 5.43 -12.72
N GLU A 155 11.96 4.54 -13.69
CA GLU A 155 11.92 3.09 -13.45
C GLU A 155 13.23 2.58 -12.84
N LEU A 156 14.36 3.17 -13.21
CA LEU A 156 15.64 2.85 -12.55
C LEU A 156 15.67 3.38 -11.12
N GLU A 157 15.15 4.58 -10.88
CA GLU A 157 15.07 5.16 -9.53
C GLU A 157 14.28 4.26 -8.58
N GLU A 158 13.13 3.78 -9.03
CA GLU A 158 12.29 2.83 -8.27
C GLU A 158 13.00 1.49 -8.07
N ALA A 159 13.57 0.90 -9.12
CA ALA A 159 14.35 -0.33 -9.01
C ALA A 159 15.57 -0.19 -8.06
N VAL A 160 16.22 0.97 -8.05
CA VAL A 160 17.31 1.29 -7.12
C VAL A 160 16.83 1.26 -5.67
N GLN A 161 15.66 1.81 -5.39
CA GLN A 161 15.11 1.81 -4.03
C GLN A 161 14.97 0.39 -3.51
N TRP A 162 14.29 -0.49 -4.26
CA TRP A 162 14.14 -1.91 -3.89
C TRP A 162 15.47 -2.63 -3.68
N MET A 163 16.42 -2.40 -4.59
CA MET A 163 17.74 -3.05 -4.52
C MET A 163 18.60 -2.50 -3.40
N THR A 164 18.46 -1.20 -3.08
CA THR A 164 19.25 -0.53 -2.04
C THR A 164 18.85 -1.04 -0.67
N ASP A 165 17.57 -1.26 -0.39
CA ASP A 165 17.10 -1.76 0.90
C ASP A 165 17.80 -3.06 1.25
N TYR A 166 17.76 -4.02 0.34
CA TYR A 166 18.46 -5.29 0.55
C TYR A 166 19.98 -5.15 0.62
N TYR A 167 20.60 -4.35 -0.27
CA TYR A 167 22.05 -4.18 -0.31
C TYR A 167 22.58 -3.48 0.94
N ALA A 168 21.89 -2.43 1.37
CA ALA A 168 22.24 -1.69 2.57
C ALA A 168 22.08 -2.53 3.85
N GLU A 169 21.12 -3.47 3.88
CA GLU A 169 20.98 -4.40 4.99
C GLU A 169 22.15 -5.38 5.10
N GLN A 170 22.68 -5.85 3.97
CA GLN A 170 23.78 -6.81 3.94
C GLN A 170 25.17 -6.17 4.16
N ASP A 171 25.46 -5.06 3.49
CA ASP A 171 26.75 -4.36 3.57
C ASP A 171 26.57 -2.84 3.36
N PRO A 172 26.14 -2.10 4.40
CA PRO A 172 25.89 -0.67 4.29
C PRO A 172 27.08 0.14 3.80
N PRO A 173 28.34 -0.12 4.21
CA PRO A 173 29.50 0.59 3.67
C PRO A 173 29.71 0.37 2.16
N ALA A 174 29.55 -0.86 1.69
CA ALA A 174 29.70 -1.16 0.26
C ALA A 174 28.57 -0.56 -0.57
N ALA A 175 27.32 -0.60 -0.05
CA ALA A 175 26.17 0.05 -0.66
C ALA A 175 26.38 1.57 -0.78
N LEU A 176 26.95 2.22 0.24
CA LEU A 176 27.26 3.66 0.23
C LEU A 176 28.29 4.02 -0.86
N GLU A 177 29.36 3.25 -0.96
CA GLU A 177 30.38 3.49 -1.99
C GLU A 177 29.85 3.25 -3.40
N TRP A 178 28.97 2.25 -3.57
CA TRP A 178 28.27 1.98 -4.82
C TRP A 178 27.32 3.14 -5.18
N ALA A 179 26.47 3.58 -4.25
CA ALA A 179 25.52 4.66 -4.47
C ALA A 179 26.23 5.97 -4.87
N LYS A 180 27.29 6.35 -4.14
CA LYS A 180 28.09 7.54 -4.44
C LYS A 180 28.74 7.50 -5.81
N LYS A 181 29.14 6.34 -6.28
CA LYS A 181 29.89 6.17 -7.51
C LYS A 181 29.02 6.07 -8.75
N TRP A 182 27.87 5.44 -8.64
CA TRP A 182 27.12 5.00 -9.80
C TRP A 182 25.70 5.60 -9.90
N LEU A 183 25.13 6.08 -8.79
CA LEU A 183 23.86 6.74 -8.82
C LEU A 183 24.01 8.25 -8.94
N LEU A 184 23.01 8.91 -9.50
CA LEU A 184 22.96 10.36 -9.71
C LEU A 184 21.60 10.90 -9.33
N GLY A 185 21.53 12.21 -9.04
CA GLY A 185 20.26 12.90 -8.77
C GLY A 185 19.48 12.30 -7.60
N ASP A 186 18.19 12.21 -7.76
CA ASP A 186 17.26 11.77 -6.70
C ASP A 186 17.47 10.30 -6.32
N ALA A 187 17.78 9.43 -7.26
CA ALA A 187 18.14 8.03 -6.98
C ALA A 187 19.34 7.90 -6.03
N GLN A 188 20.35 8.76 -6.18
CA GLN A 188 21.50 8.78 -5.26
C GLN A 188 21.08 9.25 -3.86
N GLU A 189 20.29 10.32 -3.79
CA GLU A 189 19.84 10.93 -2.53
C GLU A 189 18.96 9.94 -1.76
N SER A 190 17.99 9.30 -2.40
CA SER A 190 17.10 8.29 -1.81
C SER A 190 17.88 7.07 -1.31
N ALA A 191 18.76 6.51 -2.14
CA ALA A 191 19.63 5.39 -1.74
C ALA A 191 20.50 5.75 -0.51
N MET A 192 21.05 6.96 -0.48
CA MET A 192 21.87 7.42 0.66
C MET A 192 21.04 7.62 1.92
N ALA A 193 19.77 8.01 1.81
CA ALA A 193 18.86 8.11 2.95
C ALA A 193 18.59 6.72 3.59
N THR A 194 18.27 5.73 2.77
CA THR A 194 18.11 4.33 3.22
C THR A 194 19.38 3.79 3.88
N ILE A 195 20.54 3.99 3.23
CA ILE A 195 21.83 3.52 3.75
C ILE A 195 22.20 4.19 5.07
N ALA A 196 21.83 5.47 5.25
CA ALA A 196 22.03 6.16 6.53
C ALA A 196 21.27 5.48 7.66
N GLY A 197 20.01 5.08 7.43
CA GLY A 197 19.24 4.28 8.38
C GLY A 197 19.98 2.99 8.78
N GLN A 198 20.42 2.21 7.82
CA GLN A 198 21.12 0.94 8.09
C GLN A 198 22.46 1.16 8.84
N LEU A 199 23.18 2.22 8.51
CA LEU A 199 24.43 2.59 9.21
C LEU A 199 24.19 3.00 10.68
N ALA A 200 23.02 3.52 11.02
CA ALA A 200 22.67 3.86 12.40
C ALA A 200 22.71 2.65 13.35
N LYS A 201 22.58 1.43 12.82
CA LYS A 201 22.75 0.18 13.58
C LYS A 201 24.14 0.06 14.21
N THR A 202 25.17 0.62 13.56
CA THR A 202 26.57 0.47 13.96
C THR A 202 27.26 1.78 14.29
N SER A 203 26.92 2.88 13.61
CA SER A 203 27.52 4.19 13.79
C SER A 203 26.51 5.32 13.52
N LEU A 204 25.88 5.81 14.58
CA LEU A 204 24.97 6.95 14.51
C LEU A 204 25.64 8.21 13.93
N ASP A 205 26.87 8.51 14.35
CA ASP A 205 27.58 9.70 13.88
C ASP A 205 27.82 9.67 12.36
N GLN A 206 28.12 8.50 11.82
CA GLN A 206 28.29 8.34 10.38
C GLN A 206 26.94 8.47 9.64
N ALA A 207 25.88 7.86 10.16
CA ALA A 207 24.53 7.96 9.62
C ALA A 207 24.07 9.42 9.55
N VAL A 208 24.16 10.15 10.64
CA VAL A 208 23.79 11.58 10.73
C VAL A 208 24.69 12.45 9.80
N THR A 209 25.96 12.12 9.67
CA THR A 209 26.86 12.83 8.75
C THR A 209 26.41 12.66 7.30
N ILE A 210 25.97 11.47 6.91
CA ILE A 210 25.45 11.20 5.55
C ILE A 210 24.14 11.96 5.35
N ALA A 211 23.19 11.84 6.28
CA ALA A 211 21.90 12.52 6.21
C ALA A 211 22.08 14.05 6.04
N ASN A 212 22.93 14.68 6.85
CA ASN A 212 23.21 16.12 6.76
C ASN A 212 23.94 16.51 5.45
N GLY A 213 24.55 15.57 4.75
CA GLY A 213 25.21 15.79 3.46
C GLY A 213 24.25 15.76 2.26
N LEU A 214 23.03 15.32 2.43
CA LEU A 214 22.00 15.28 1.39
C LEU A 214 21.52 16.70 1.06
N LYS A 215 21.27 16.95 -0.22
CA LYS A 215 20.87 18.27 -0.73
C LYS A 215 19.36 18.47 -0.68
N SER A 216 18.61 17.40 -1.00
CA SER A 216 17.15 17.41 -0.92
C SER A 216 16.72 17.49 0.54
N PRO A 217 15.85 18.45 0.91
CA PRO A 217 15.21 18.46 2.23
C PRO A 217 14.39 17.19 2.50
N GLU A 218 13.72 16.66 1.48
CA GLU A 218 12.94 15.43 1.53
C GLU A 218 13.83 14.24 1.89
N SER A 219 14.88 14.00 1.12
CA SER A 219 15.82 12.90 1.40
C SER A 219 16.51 13.02 2.77
N ARG A 220 16.72 14.26 3.29
CA ARG A 220 17.21 14.43 4.67
C ARG A 220 16.16 14.01 5.69
N THR A 221 14.91 14.39 5.47
CA THR A 221 13.79 13.98 6.33
C THR A 221 13.67 12.47 6.35
N ASP A 222 13.70 11.82 5.20
CA ASP A 222 13.67 10.35 5.07
C ASP A 222 14.85 9.68 5.79
N ALA A 223 16.07 10.24 5.63
CA ALA A 223 17.23 9.73 6.31
C ALA A 223 17.12 9.82 7.83
N MET A 224 16.57 10.92 8.36
CA MET A 224 16.36 11.08 9.82
C MET A 224 15.26 10.16 10.34
N SER A 225 14.21 9.94 9.57
CA SER A 225 13.17 8.94 9.87
C SER A 225 13.76 7.53 9.94
N ASN A 226 14.50 7.12 8.91
CA ASN A 226 15.15 5.81 8.84
C ASN A 226 16.15 5.59 10.01
N ILE A 227 16.92 6.62 10.36
CA ILE A 227 17.81 6.58 11.53
C ILE A 227 16.99 6.40 12.80
N GLY A 228 15.90 7.15 12.97
CA GLY A 228 14.98 7.06 14.09
C GLY A 228 14.41 5.66 14.29
N ALA A 229 13.91 5.08 13.21
CA ALA A 229 13.37 3.70 13.19
C ALA A 229 14.40 2.68 13.67
N GLU A 230 15.63 2.73 13.12
CA GLU A 230 16.68 1.79 13.52
C GLU A 230 17.17 1.98 14.95
N LEU A 231 17.21 3.20 15.45
CA LEU A 231 17.51 3.47 16.88
C LEU A 231 16.40 2.94 17.78
N ALA A 232 15.13 3.09 17.37
CA ALA A 232 13.98 2.66 18.15
C ALA A 232 13.94 1.14 18.38
N LYS A 233 14.40 0.34 17.41
CA LYS A 233 14.52 -1.11 17.55
C LYS A 233 15.45 -1.54 18.70
N LYS A 234 16.43 -0.70 19.08
CA LYS A 234 17.40 -0.99 20.14
C LYS A 234 17.02 -0.37 21.49
N ASP A 235 16.67 0.90 21.47
CA ASP A 235 16.36 1.69 22.68
C ASP A 235 15.40 2.83 22.30
N PRO A 236 14.10 2.56 22.32
CA PRO A 236 13.09 3.53 21.91
C PRO A 236 13.16 4.86 22.68
N ALA A 237 13.49 4.83 23.97
CA ALA A 237 13.59 6.05 24.79
C ALA A 237 14.77 6.93 24.35
N LYS A 238 15.91 6.33 24.01
CA LYS A 238 17.04 7.07 23.46
C LYS A 238 16.77 7.56 22.04
N ALA A 239 16.09 6.76 21.21
CA ALA A 239 15.69 7.16 19.88
C ALA A 239 14.78 8.41 19.94
N LEU A 240 13.78 8.41 20.82
CA LEU A 240 12.89 9.56 21.00
C LEU A 240 13.66 10.80 21.50
N ALA A 241 14.56 10.63 22.46
CA ALA A 241 15.39 11.74 22.95
C ALA A 241 16.32 12.32 21.86
N TRP A 242 16.87 11.45 20.99
CA TRP A 242 17.66 11.85 19.84
C TRP A 242 16.82 12.61 18.81
N ALA A 243 15.65 12.08 18.44
CA ALA A 243 14.74 12.73 17.50
C ALA A 243 14.27 14.11 17.99
N GLN A 244 13.94 14.21 19.29
CA GLN A 244 13.57 15.48 19.93
C GLN A 244 14.71 16.53 19.93
N ALA A 245 15.97 16.11 19.87
CA ALA A 245 17.12 16.98 19.81
C ALA A 245 17.43 17.53 18.40
N LEU A 246 16.78 17.02 17.36
CA LEU A 246 16.91 17.55 16.00
C LEU A 246 16.43 19.01 15.94
N THR A 247 17.12 19.81 15.14
CA THR A 247 16.88 21.26 15.06
C THR A 247 15.93 21.66 13.94
N ASP A 248 15.94 20.92 12.82
CA ASP A 248 14.97 21.14 11.73
C ASP A 248 13.61 20.59 12.15
N PRO A 249 12.53 21.38 12.05
CA PRO A 249 11.19 20.95 12.50
C PRO A 249 10.63 19.78 11.70
N ALA A 250 10.86 19.73 10.38
CA ALA A 250 10.34 18.65 9.53
C ALA A 250 11.07 17.33 9.82
N GLU A 251 12.40 17.37 9.87
CA GLU A 251 13.24 16.22 10.22
C GLU A 251 12.91 15.71 11.63
N LYS A 252 12.68 16.63 12.60
CA LYS A 252 12.28 16.27 13.95
C LYS A 252 10.94 15.57 14.00
N SER A 253 9.91 16.13 13.36
CA SER A 253 8.56 15.55 13.38
C SER A 253 8.56 14.18 12.74
N ALA A 254 9.17 14.04 11.58
CA ALA A 254 9.25 12.77 10.86
C ALA A 254 10.04 11.70 11.66
N ALA A 255 11.16 12.06 12.27
CA ALA A 255 11.93 11.13 13.11
C ALA A 255 11.17 10.72 14.38
N ILE A 256 10.42 11.64 15.03
CA ILE A 256 9.59 11.30 16.19
C ILE A 256 8.45 10.37 15.76
N GLU A 257 7.79 10.67 14.67
CA GLU A 257 6.69 9.87 14.14
C GLU A 257 7.14 8.42 13.94
N GLU A 258 8.23 8.21 13.23
CA GLU A 258 8.78 6.88 12.95
C GLU A 258 9.21 6.14 14.23
N VAL A 259 9.86 6.84 15.17
CA VAL A 259 10.19 6.26 16.48
C VAL A 259 8.93 5.84 17.24
N MET A 260 7.89 6.64 17.21
CA MET A 260 6.62 6.33 17.88
C MET A 260 5.89 5.16 17.23
N TRP A 261 5.94 5.05 15.91
CA TRP A 261 5.42 3.88 15.18
C TRP A 261 6.14 2.61 15.59
N ALA A 262 7.48 2.60 15.55
CA ALA A 262 8.28 1.46 15.96
C ALA A 262 8.05 1.08 17.46
N MET A 263 7.82 2.07 18.31
CA MET A 263 7.45 1.84 19.72
C MET A 263 6.07 1.23 19.85
N THR A 264 5.11 1.70 19.09
CA THR A 264 3.71 1.23 19.13
C THR A 264 3.61 -0.22 18.69
N ASP A 265 4.34 -0.60 17.66
CA ASP A 265 4.41 -1.98 17.18
C ASP A 265 5.01 -2.92 18.24
N ALA A 266 6.13 -2.52 18.83
CA ALA A 266 6.83 -3.32 19.85
C ALA A 266 6.07 -3.37 21.19
N ASP A 267 5.69 -2.22 21.73
CA ASP A 267 5.01 -2.05 23.03
C ASP A 267 4.12 -0.80 23.04
N PRO A 268 2.83 -0.93 22.64
CA PRO A 268 1.91 0.21 22.58
C PRO A 268 1.70 0.90 23.94
N ALA A 269 1.88 0.18 25.06
CA ALA A 269 1.77 0.79 26.39
C ALA A 269 2.98 1.71 26.69
N ALA A 270 4.17 1.31 26.26
CA ALA A 270 5.36 2.16 26.33
C ALA A 270 5.21 3.41 25.44
N ALA A 271 4.71 3.24 24.19
CA ALA A 271 4.43 4.35 23.30
C ALA A 271 3.44 5.35 23.92
N ALA A 272 2.32 4.87 24.44
CA ALA A 272 1.30 5.67 25.10
C ALA A 272 1.85 6.48 26.29
N ALA A 273 2.80 5.92 27.04
CA ALA A 273 3.44 6.63 28.14
C ALA A 273 4.33 7.80 27.68
N GLN A 274 4.90 7.72 26.48
CA GLN A 274 5.78 8.75 25.91
C GLN A 274 5.02 9.90 25.24
N VAL A 275 3.78 9.73 24.84
CA VAL A 275 2.93 10.74 24.16
C VAL A 275 2.98 12.10 24.87
N ARG A 276 3.02 12.12 26.21
CA ARG A 276 3.08 13.38 27.01
C ARG A 276 4.36 14.19 26.78
N GLN A 277 5.37 13.62 26.18
CA GLN A 277 6.63 14.32 25.86
C GLN A 277 6.58 14.97 24.46
N ILE A 278 5.54 14.71 23.69
CA ILE A 278 5.33 15.27 22.35
C ILE A 278 4.53 16.55 22.53
N ASN A 279 5.15 17.68 22.15
CA ASN A 279 4.55 19.01 22.27
C ASN A 279 4.01 19.54 20.94
N ASP A 280 4.10 18.77 19.87
CA ASP A 280 3.57 19.10 18.56
C ASP A 280 2.15 18.52 18.43
N PRO A 281 1.09 19.37 18.38
CA PRO A 281 -0.28 18.88 18.30
C PRO A 281 -0.59 18.12 17.01
N ALA A 282 -0.02 18.57 15.86
CA ALA A 282 -0.26 17.92 14.58
C ALA A 282 0.39 16.52 14.54
N LEU A 283 1.61 16.41 15.06
CA LEU A 283 2.27 15.11 15.20
C LEU A 283 1.50 14.18 16.15
N LEU A 284 1.01 14.74 17.28
CA LEU A 284 0.23 13.95 18.24
C LEU A 284 -1.07 13.43 17.61
N GLU A 285 -1.73 14.23 16.78
CA GLU A 285 -2.91 13.83 16.01
C GLU A 285 -2.60 12.64 15.11
N ASN A 286 -1.51 12.70 14.34
CA ASN A 286 -1.11 11.64 13.41
C ASN A 286 -0.82 10.29 14.10
N ILE A 287 -0.21 10.29 15.29
CA ILE A 287 0.19 9.06 15.98
C ILE A 287 -0.86 8.51 16.95
N ALA A 288 -1.81 9.34 17.39
CA ALA A 288 -2.73 9.00 18.47
C ALA A 288 -3.66 7.84 18.12
N SER A 289 -4.18 7.81 16.89
CA SER A 289 -5.08 6.75 16.41
C SER A 289 -4.39 5.38 16.45
N ASN A 290 -3.19 5.28 15.88
CA ASN A 290 -2.40 4.03 15.84
C ASN A 290 -2.08 3.48 17.24
N ILE A 291 -1.68 4.36 18.17
CA ILE A 291 -1.42 3.96 19.56
C ILE A 291 -2.72 3.47 20.23
N GLY A 292 -3.83 4.18 20.03
CA GLY A 292 -5.14 3.82 20.56
C GLY A 292 -5.58 2.44 20.10
N GLU A 293 -5.48 2.20 18.80
CA GLU A 293 -5.82 0.94 18.16
C GLU A 293 -4.98 -0.23 18.67
N SER A 294 -3.67 -0.07 18.67
CA SER A 294 -2.73 -1.10 19.12
C SER A 294 -2.86 -1.40 20.63
N LEU A 295 -3.16 -0.40 21.46
CA LEU A 295 -3.49 -0.60 22.88
C LEU A 295 -4.78 -1.38 23.04
N ALA A 296 -5.82 -1.04 22.29
CA ALA A 296 -7.13 -1.63 22.40
C ALA A 296 -7.16 -3.10 21.97
N ALA A 297 -6.35 -3.46 20.99
CA ALA A 297 -6.17 -4.87 20.61
C ALA A 297 -5.70 -5.77 21.77
N LYS A 298 -4.97 -5.19 22.76
CA LYS A 298 -4.51 -5.89 23.96
C LYS A 298 -5.43 -5.65 25.16
N ASN A 299 -5.89 -4.42 25.36
CA ASN A 299 -6.71 -4.03 26.50
C ASN A 299 -7.59 -2.80 26.17
N PRO A 300 -8.84 -3.01 25.70
CA PRO A 300 -9.73 -1.93 25.31
C PRO A 300 -9.99 -0.89 26.41
N ALA A 301 -10.15 -1.33 27.66
CA ALA A 301 -10.42 -0.43 28.77
C ALA A 301 -9.23 0.50 29.07
N GLN A 302 -8.02 0.00 28.95
CA GLN A 302 -6.80 0.80 29.12
C GLN A 302 -6.64 1.79 27.95
N ALA A 303 -6.94 1.37 26.74
CA ALA A 303 -6.87 2.23 25.56
C ALA A 303 -7.83 3.42 25.68
N MET A 304 -9.09 3.16 26.03
CA MET A 304 -10.07 4.23 26.24
C MET A 304 -9.65 5.17 27.37
N GLN A 305 -9.21 4.64 28.53
CA GLN A 305 -8.71 5.47 29.63
C GLN A 305 -7.53 6.35 29.22
N TRP A 306 -6.61 5.83 28.41
CA TRP A 306 -5.48 6.58 27.87
C TRP A 306 -5.94 7.67 26.90
N ALA A 307 -6.81 7.34 25.95
CA ALA A 307 -7.33 8.28 24.96
C ALA A 307 -8.07 9.45 25.63
N GLU A 308 -8.94 9.17 26.60
CA GLU A 308 -9.67 10.18 27.37
C GLU A 308 -8.76 11.08 28.24
N ALA A 309 -7.55 10.62 28.56
CA ALA A 309 -6.56 11.40 29.32
C ALA A 309 -5.74 12.36 28.46
N ILE A 310 -5.85 12.29 27.13
CA ILE A 310 -5.28 13.28 26.20
C ILE A 310 -6.11 14.56 26.30
N PRO A 311 -5.50 15.76 26.26
CA PRO A 311 -6.24 17.01 26.26
C PRO A 311 -7.25 17.08 25.11
N ALA A 312 -8.44 17.61 25.39
CA ALA A 312 -9.52 17.72 24.40
C ALA A 312 -9.07 18.45 23.11
N GLY A 313 -9.37 17.85 21.97
CA GLY A 313 -9.01 18.31 20.63
C GLY A 313 -8.82 17.15 19.66
N ALA A 314 -8.37 17.43 18.45
CA ALA A 314 -8.24 16.46 17.37
C ALA A 314 -7.43 15.21 17.79
N ALA A 315 -6.32 15.38 18.48
CA ALA A 315 -5.51 14.24 18.96
C ALA A 315 -6.26 13.33 19.96
N GLN A 316 -7.16 13.87 20.80
CA GLN A 316 -8.01 13.06 21.65
C GLN A 316 -9.06 12.33 20.82
N ASP A 317 -9.68 13.01 19.85
CA ASP A 317 -10.69 12.44 18.96
C ASP A 317 -10.09 11.26 18.15
N GLU A 318 -8.85 11.43 17.63
CA GLU A 318 -8.10 10.38 16.96
C GLU A 318 -7.75 9.20 17.89
N ALA A 319 -7.28 9.49 19.10
CA ALA A 319 -6.97 8.45 20.07
C ALA A 319 -8.21 7.62 20.46
N VAL A 320 -9.36 8.28 20.63
CA VAL A 320 -10.63 7.61 20.92
C VAL A 320 -11.09 6.80 19.71
N SER A 321 -10.98 7.34 18.50
CA SER A 321 -11.31 6.64 17.26
C SER A 321 -10.46 5.37 17.13
N GLY A 322 -9.15 5.47 17.23
CA GLY A 322 -8.25 4.32 17.18
C GLY A 322 -8.54 3.29 18.28
N ALA A 323 -8.80 3.74 19.52
CA ALA A 323 -9.13 2.83 20.62
C ALA A 323 -10.43 2.05 20.36
N LEU A 324 -11.45 2.68 19.79
CA LEU A 324 -12.71 2.02 19.41
C LEU A 324 -12.51 1.06 18.22
N THR A 325 -11.73 1.46 17.24
CA THR A 325 -11.38 0.63 16.06
C THR A 325 -10.62 -0.64 16.50
N GLY A 326 -9.60 -0.50 17.33
CA GLY A 326 -8.86 -1.64 17.89
C GLY A 326 -9.71 -2.52 18.80
N TRP A 327 -10.64 -1.93 19.56
CA TRP A 327 -11.61 -2.68 20.36
C TRP A 327 -12.56 -3.48 19.46
N ALA A 328 -13.00 -2.91 18.34
CA ALA A 328 -13.88 -3.58 17.39
C ALA A 328 -13.27 -4.81 16.72
N LYS A 329 -11.93 -4.87 16.60
CA LYS A 329 -11.22 -6.09 16.16
C LYS A 329 -11.41 -7.27 17.11
N VAL A 330 -11.62 -6.99 18.40
CA VAL A 330 -11.75 -8.01 19.47
C VAL A 330 -13.22 -8.27 19.81
N ASP A 331 -14.00 -7.21 20.05
CA ASP A 331 -15.44 -7.27 20.39
C ASP A 331 -16.16 -6.05 19.79
N PRO A 332 -16.61 -6.17 18.54
CA PRO A 332 -17.23 -5.05 17.82
C PRO A 332 -18.55 -4.58 18.47
N LYS A 333 -19.29 -5.48 19.12
CA LYS A 333 -20.54 -5.12 19.78
C LYS A 333 -20.29 -4.28 21.03
N ALA A 334 -19.25 -4.63 21.78
CA ALA A 334 -18.85 -3.85 22.94
C ALA A 334 -18.28 -2.48 22.54
N ALA A 335 -17.48 -2.42 21.46
CA ALA A 335 -16.98 -1.17 20.90
C ALA A 335 -18.11 -0.25 20.44
N LEU A 336 -19.10 -0.77 19.69
CA LEU A 336 -20.27 -0.01 19.27
C LEU A 336 -21.10 0.47 20.48
N ALA A 337 -21.27 -0.37 21.49
CA ALA A 337 -22.00 0.02 22.71
C ALA A 337 -21.27 1.15 23.47
N ALA A 338 -19.94 1.09 23.56
CA ALA A 338 -19.12 2.15 24.15
C ALA A 338 -19.21 3.46 23.36
N PHE A 339 -19.12 3.38 22.03
CA PHE A 339 -19.30 4.52 21.13
C PHE A 339 -20.66 5.19 21.31
N GLN A 340 -21.74 4.41 21.35
CA GLN A 340 -23.09 4.93 21.56
C GLN A 340 -23.28 5.53 22.96
N ALA A 341 -22.68 4.92 24.00
CA ALA A 341 -22.75 5.41 25.37
C ALA A 341 -22.00 6.72 25.59
N SER A 342 -20.94 6.97 24.82
CA SER A 342 -20.21 8.23 24.85
C SER A 342 -20.94 9.39 24.18
N HIS A 343 -22.02 9.13 23.46
CA HIS A 343 -22.72 10.11 22.61
C HIS A 343 -21.76 10.83 21.62
N SER A 344 -20.70 10.15 21.22
CA SER A 344 -19.76 10.68 20.25
C SER A 344 -20.45 10.91 18.90
N THR A 345 -20.07 12.01 18.24
CA THR A 345 -20.42 12.33 16.85
C THR A 345 -19.23 12.14 15.90
N ASN A 346 -18.17 11.48 16.38
CA ASN A 346 -16.97 11.23 15.58
C ASN A 346 -17.31 10.22 14.47
N ALA A 347 -17.26 10.70 13.24
CA ALA A 347 -17.57 9.93 12.03
C ALA A 347 -16.51 8.84 11.78
N ASP A 348 -15.23 9.16 11.99
CA ASP A 348 -14.11 8.25 11.75
C ASP A 348 -14.14 7.07 12.74
N ALA A 349 -14.52 7.32 13.99
CA ALA A 349 -14.74 6.26 14.96
C ALA A 349 -15.89 5.32 14.55
N ALA A 350 -16.98 5.86 13.98
CA ALA A 350 -18.07 5.03 13.47
C ALA A 350 -17.59 4.18 12.28
N GLU A 351 -16.87 4.78 11.33
CA GLU A 351 -16.31 4.10 10.18
C GLU A 351 -15.36 2.97 10.61
N GLY A 352 -14.34 3.28 11.42
CA GLY A 352 -13.33 2.31 11.88
C GLY A 352 -13.90 1.12 12.69
N ILE A 353 -14.94 1.34 13.51
CA ILE A 353 -15.63 0.25 14.20
C ILE A 353 -16.24 -0.72 13.19
N PHE A 354 -16.95 -0.22 12.19
CA PHE A 354 -17.68 -1.05 11.24
C PHE A 354 -16.75 -1.69 10.20
N GLU A 355 -15.66 -1.04 9.80
CA GLU A 355 -14.61 -1.60 8.97
C GLU A 355 -13.95 -2.80 9.67
N SER A 356 -13.49 -2.61 10.90
CA SER A 356 -12.92 -3.69 11.71
C SER A 356 -13.90 -4.83 11.97
N TRP A 357 -15.17 -4.53 12.16
CA TRP A 357 -16.23 -5.54 12.31
C TRP A 357 -16.44 -6.34 11.02
N ALA A 358 -16.52 -5.64 9.89
CA ALA A 358 -16.79 -6.26 8.59
C ALA A 358 -15.65 -7.15 8.12
N SER A 359 -14.42 -6.84 8.47
CA SER A 359 -13.25 -7.70 8.17
C SER A 359 -13.41 -9.14 8.69
N ASN A 360 -14.12 -9.34 9.79
CA ASN A 360 -14.35 -10.66 10.39
C ASN A 360 -15.79 -11.19 10.21
N SER A 361 -16.77 -10.30 10.12
CA SER A 361 -18.21 -10.65 10.12
C SER A 361 -19.02 -9.69 9.25
N PRO A 362 -18.78 -9.67 7.92
CA PRO A 362 -19.32 -8.62 7.05
C PRO A 362 -20.85 -8.54 7.07
N ASN A 363 -21.55 -9.66 6.98
CA ASN A 363 -23.02 -9.67 7.00
C ASN A 363 -23.62 -9.11 8.29
N GLU A 364 -22.95 -9.30 9.43
CA GLU A 364 -23.41 -8.77 10.70
C GLU A 364 -23.11 -7.27 10.80
N ALA A 365 -21.93 -6.84 10.37
CA ALA A 365 -21.53 -5.43 10.35
C ALA A 365 -22.50 -4.59 9.50
N VAL A 366 -22.73 -4.95 8.25
CA VAL A 366 -23.65 -4.20 7.36
C VAL A 366 -25.09 -4.20 7.87
N ALA A 367 -25.55 -5.28 8.50
CA ALA A 367 -26.88 -5.33 9.09
C ALA A 367 -27.03 -4.38 10.29
N GLN A 368 -25.96 -4.13 11.03
CA GLN A 368 -25.95 -3.20 12.15
C GLN A 368 -25.69 -1.75 11.69
N ALA A 369 -24.84 -1.52 10.69
CA ALA A 369 -24.56 -0.20 10.15
C ALA A 369 -25.84 0.55 9.74
N VAL A 370 -26.72 -0.09 9.00
CA VAL A 370 -27.99 0.50 8.54
C VAL A 370 -28.99 0.77 9.67
N GLN A 371 -28.74 0.31 10.90
CA GLN A 371 -29.58 0.57 12.07
C GLN A 371 -29.12 1.80 12.88
N ILE A 372 -27.99 2.40 12.56
CA ILE A 372 -27.51 3.62 13.22
C ILE A 372 -28.54 4.74 12.99
N ALA A 373 -28.98 5.35 14.10
CA ALA A 373 -30.07 6.33 14.05
C ALA A 373 -29.66 7.67 13.42
N ASP A 374 -28.46 8.15 13.77
CA ASP A 374 -27.91 9.38 13.19
C ASP A 374 -27.53 9.15 11.72
N PRO A 375 -28.02 9.97 10.78
CA PRO A 375 -27.76 9.76 9.36
C PRO A 375 -26.29 9.86 8.98
N THR A 376 -25.55 10.81 9.55
CA THR A 376 -24.12 11.00 9.24
C THR A 376 -23.30 9.83 9.77
N LEU A 377 -23.50 9.43 11.01
CA LEU A 377 -22.82 8.26 11.58
C LEU A 377 -23.21 6.97 10.85
N ARG A 378 -24.44 6.85 10.37
CA ARG A 378 -24.88 5.70 9.57
C ARG A 378 -24.18 5.65 8.21
N GLU A 379 -24.02 6.77 7.54
CA GLU A 379 -23.27 6.86 6.29
C GLU A 379 -21.83 6.36 6.47
N ASN A 380 -21.12 6.85 7.48
CA ASN A 380 -19.77 6.38 7.79
C ASN A 380 -19.72 4.91 8.23
N ALA A 381 -20.69 4.47 9.03
CA ALA A 381 -20.81 3.06 9.40
C ALA A 381 -21.04 2.14 8.19
N VAL A 382 -21.83 2.58 7.21
CA VAL A 382 -22.03 1.84 5.95
C VAL A 382 -20.77 1.85 5.11
N THR A 383 -20.08 2.99 5.01
CA THR A 383 -18.80 3.10 4.31
C THR A 383 -17.78 2.13 4.92
N GLY A 384 -17.51 2.19 6.21
CA GLY A 384 -16.59 1.29 6.88
C GLY A 384 -16.97 -0.19 6.74
N ALA A 385 -18.26 -0.51 6.89
CA ALA A 385 -18.72 -1.89 6.74
C ALA A 385 -18.52 -2.45 5.31
N VAL A 386 -18.68 -1.61 4.29
CA VAL A 386 -18.43 -2.03 2.89
C VAL A 386 -16.93 -2.12 2.61
N ASN A 387 -16.11 -1.16 3.05
CA ASN A 387 -14.66 -1.20 2.95
C ASN A 387 -14.09 -2.46 3.59
N GLY A 388 -14.35 -2.70 4.86
CA GLY A 388 -13.87 -3.89 5.56
C GLY A 388 -14.38 -5.22 4.98
N TRP A 389 -15.52 -5.20 4.26
CA TRP A 389 -15.99 -6.37 3.53
C TRP A 389 -15.18 -6.61 2.25
N LEU A 390 -14.84 -5.54 1.49
CA LEU A 390 -14.07 -5.61 0.26
C LEU A 390 -12.60 -5.97 0.53
N ASP A 391 -11.97 -5.35 1.53
CA ASP A 391 -10.55 -5.50 1.83
C ASP A 391 -10.14 -6.91 2.26
N ASN A 392 -11.07 -7.70 2.80
CA ASN A 392 -10.77 -9.03 3.34
C ASN A 392 -10.76 -10.15 2.28
N GLY A 393 -10.59 -9.83 1.00
CA GLY A 393 -10.57 -10.80 -0.09
C GLY A 393 -11.89 -11.54 -0.29
N ASN A 394 -12.98 -11.01 0.24
CA ASN A 394 -14.31 -11.52 0.04
C ASN A 394 -14.78 -11.25 -1.38
N ASP A 395 -15.68 -12.09 -1.87
CA ASP A 395 -16.26 -11.99 -3.21
C ASP A 395 -16.94 -10.63 -3.43
N PRO A 396 -16.39 -9.74 -4.30
CA PRO A 396 -17.02 -8.44 -4.59
C PRO A 396 -18.48 -8.57 -5.05
N GLN A 397 -18.85 -9.69 -5.68
CA GLN A 397 -20.20 -9.94 -6.11
C GLN A 397 -21.17 -10.09 -4.92
N ALA A 398 -20.69 -10.59 -3.77
CA ALA A 398 -21.52 -10.68 -2.56
C ALA A 398 -21.83 -9.28 -2.00
N VAL A 399 -20.87 -8.36 -2.04
CA VAL A 399 -21.08 -6.95 -1.66
C VAL A 399 -22.08 -6.28 -2.60
N GLU A 400 -21.91 -6.44 -3.89
CA GLU A 400 -22.82 -5.90 -4.91
C GLU A 400 -24.24 -6.40 -4.72
N GLN A 401 -24.42 -7.71 -4.52
CA GLN A 401 -25.74 -8.29 -4.27
C GLN A 401 -26.38 -7.71 -3.02
N TRP A 402 -25.62 -7.53 -1.94
CA TRP A 402 -26.15 -6.92 -0.73
C TRP A 402 -26.59 -5.48 -0.99
N VAL A 403 -25.76 -4.66 -1.63
CA VAL A 403 -26.10 -3.26 -1.96
C VAL A 403 -27.32 -3.18 -2.84
N ASP A 404 -27.47 -4.07 -3.81
CA ASP A 404 -28.63 -4.09 -4.71
C ASP A 404 -29.94 -4.48 -4.02
N HIS A 405 -29.85 -5.19 -2.88
CA HIS A 405 -31.01 -5.52 -2.04
C HIS A 405 -31.37 -4.42 -1.04
N LEU A 406 -30.50 -3.42 -0.82
CA LEU A 406 -30.85 -2.28 0.02
C LEU A 406 -32.04 -1.50 -0.55
N PRO A 407 -32.91 -0.97 0.29
CA PRO A 407 -33.94 -0.01 -0.14
C PRO A 407 -33.28 1.17 -0.89
N ALA A 408 -33.97 1.66 -1.91
CA ALA A 408 -33.53 2.87 -2.59
C ALA A 408 -33.44 4.04 -1.61
N GLY A 409 -32.30 4.71 -1.56
CA GLY A 409 -32.02 5.81 -0.62
C GLY A 409 -30.54 6.04 -0.45
N LYS A 410 -30.19 6.99 0.41
CA LYS A 410 -28.81 7.45 0.58
C LYS A 410 -27.86 6.34 1.04
N ASP A 411 -28.30 5.46 1.94
CA ASP A 411 -27.46 4.33 2.42
C ASP A 411 -27.03 3.41 1.26
N ARG A 412 -27.95 3.13 0.31
CA ARG A 412 -27.63 2.38 -0.90
C ARG A 412 -26.68 3.13 -1.82
N ASP A 413 -26.88 4.43 -1.95
CA ASP A 413 -26.04 5.28 -2.81
C ASP A 413 -24.63 5.40 -2.22
N VAL A 414 -24.47 5.56 -0.91
CA VAL A 414 -23.17 5.54 -0.20
C VAL A 414 -22.48 4.18 -0.37
N ALA A 415 -23.16 3.08 -0.12
CA ALA A 415 -22.58 1.75 -0.33
C ALA A 415 -22.17 1.53 -1.80
N SER A 416 -22.91 2.07 -2.76
CA SER A 416 -22.57 2.02 -4.17
C SER A 416 -21.34 2.86 -4.51
N SER A 417 -21.14 4.02 -3.86
CA SER A 417 -19.92 4.83 -4.11
C SER A 417 -18.65 4.14 -3.63
N VAL A 418 -18.70 3.44 -2.50
CA VAL A 418 -17.55 2.65 -2.02
C VAL A 418 -17.16 1.56 -3.03
N ILE A 419 -18.15 0.86 -3.62
CA ILE A 419 -17.86 -0.11 -4.68
C ILE A 419 -17.26 0.58 -5.92
N VAL A 420 -17.76 1.76 -6.28
CA VAL A 420 -17.19 2.54 -7.39
C VAL A 420 -15.71 2.84 -7.16
N ASP A 421 -15.36 3.32 -5.97
CA ASP A 421 -13.98 3.65 -5.62
C ASP A 421 -13.07 2.42 -5.71
N SER A 422 -13.52 1.29 -5.17
CA SER A 422 -12.82 0.00 -5.22
C SER A 422 -12.58 -0.51 -6.67
N LEU A 423 -13.53 -0.28 -7.58
CA LEU A 423 -13.44 -0.75 -8.97
C LEU A 423 -12.73 0.24 -9.90
N SER A 424 -12.54 1.49 -9.50
CA SER A 424 -12.12 2.58 -10.40
C SER A 424 -10.76 2.35 -11.05
N ALA A 425 -9.85 1.66 -10.40
CA ALA A 425 -8.52 1.36 -10.94
C ALA A 425 -8.53 0.12 -11.85
N ASP A 426 -9.15 -0.97 -11.40
CA ASP A 426 -9.05 -2.28 -12.06
C ASP A 426 -10.15 -2.53 -13.08
N GLU A 427 -11.37 -2.08 -12.79
CA GLU A 427 -12.57 -2.28 -13.62
C GLU A 427 -13.31 -0.96 -13.89
N PRO A 428 -12.66 0.05 -14.48
CA PRO A 428 -13.17 1.42 -14.56
C PRO A 428 -14.50 1.54 -15.33
N GLN A 429 -14.78 0.64 -16.27
CA GLN A 429 -16.06 0.64 -16.96
C GLN A 429 -17.21 0.17 -16.05
N MET A 430 -16.96 -0.83 -15.20
CA MET A 430 -17.95 -1.27 -14.21
C MET A 430 -18.19 -0.20 -13.14
N ALA A 431 -17.11 0.44 -12.65
CA ALA A 431 -17.20 1.58 -11.76
C ALA A 431 -18.06 2.70 -12.34
N TRP A 432 -17.85 3.05 -13.62
CA TRP A 432 -18.62 4.06 -14.32
C TRP A 432 -20.11 3.71 -14.43
N ASP A 433 -20.43 2.51 -14.86
CA ASP A 433 -21.82 2.05 -15.01
C ASP A 433 -22.53 2.06 -13.64
N ARG A 434 -21.83 1.69 -12.56
CA ARG A 434 -22.37 1.74 -11.20
C ARG A 434 -22.58 3.17 -10.70
N ALA A 435 -21.62 4.06 -10.90
CA ALA A 435 -21.73 5.48 -10.50
C ALA A 435 -22.97 6.14 -11.11
N LEU A 436 -23.32 5.79 -12.34
CA LEU A 436 -24.50 6.31 -13.01
C LEU A 436 -25.82 5.84 -12.39
N THR A 437 -25.84 4.79 -11.57
CA THR A 437 -27.04 4.32 -10.87
C THR A 437 -27.37 5.12 -9.62
N ILE A 438 -26.40 5.81 -9.02
CA ILE A 438 -26.50 6.62 -7.80
C ILE A 438 -27.49 7.78 -8.00
N LYS A 439 -28.36 8.01 -7.02
CA LYS A 439 -29.45 9.01 -7.09
C LYS A 439 -29.19 10.23 -6.22
N ASP A 440 -28.55 10.08 -5.07
CA ASP A 440 -28.12 11.22 -4.27
C ASP A 440 -27.14 12.08 -5.09
N ALA A 441 -27.38 13.37 -5.20
CA ALA A 441 -26.65 14.25 -6.10
C ALA A 441 -25.19 14.45 -5.69
N GLN A 442 -24.91 14.52 -4.38
CA GLN A 442 -23.58 14.71 -3.86
C GLN A 442 -22.77 13.41 -4.01
N VAL A 443 -23.29 12.29 -3.50
CA VAL A 443 -22.63 10.96 -3.60
C VAL A 443 -22.37 10.60 -5.06
N ARG A 444 -23.33 10.86 -5.94
CA ARG A 444 -23.19 10.62 -7.37
C ARG A 444 -22.08 11.45 -8.00
N GLN A 445 -21.97 12.73 -7.62
CA GLN A 445 -20.93 13.62 -8.18
C GLN A 445 -19.53 13.11 -7.84
N GLU A 446 -19.31 12.66 -6.60
CA GLU A 446 -18.04 12.11 -6.13
C GLU A 446 -17.73 10.78 -6.84
N ALA A 447 -18.67 9.85 -6.86
CA ALA A 447 -18.54 8.56 -7.52
C ALA A 447 -18.30 8.67 -9.04
N VAL A 448 -19.00 9.57 -9.73
CA VAL A 448 -18.81 9.83 -11.17
C VAL A 448 -17.42 10.41 -11.44
N MET A 449 -16.90 11.26 -10.56
CA MET A 449 -15.55 11.81 -10.70
C MET A 449 -14.48 10.70 -10.52
N SER A 450 -14.60 9.88 -9.50
CA SER A 450 -13.71 8.74 -9.23
C SER A 450 -13.68 7.76 -10.40
N ALA A 451 -14.83 7.25 -10.81
CA ALA A 451 -14.95 6.32 -11.94
C ALA A 451 -14.44 6.91 -13.26
N PHE A 452 -14.71 8.21 -13.50
CA PHE A 452 -14.22 8.88 -14.70
C PHE A 452 -12.70 9.02 -14.72
N SER A 453 -12.09 9.28 -13.56
CA SER A 453 -10.63 9.34 -13.43
C SER A 453 -9.99 7.99 -13.77
N GLY A 454 -10.55 6.89 -13.32
CA GLY A 454 -10.13 5.53 -13.69
C GLY A 454 -10.28 5.26 -15.19
N LEU A 455 -11.45 5.60 -15.78
CA LEU A 455 -11.67 5.48 -17.22
C LEU A 455 -10.65 6.29 -18.04
N ALA A 456 -10.39 7.53 -17.64
CA ALA A 456 -9.48 8.42 -18.34
C ALA A 456 -8.03 7.90 -18.29
N GLN A 457 -7.63 7.29 -17.17
CA GLN A 457 -6.31 6.67 -17.02
C GLN A 457 -6.18 5.38 -17.86
N SER A 458 -7.25 4.60 -17.94
CA SER A 458 -7.26 3.33 -18.70
C SER A 458 -7.36 3.56 -20.20
N ASP A 459 -8.30 4.40 -20.67
CA ASP A 459 -8.54 4.67 -22.08
C ASP A 459 -9.24 6.02 -22.32
N ALA A 460 -8.50 6.98 -22.86
CA ALA A 460 -9.00 8.32 -23.17
C ALA A 460 -10.20 8.32 -24.13
N SER A 461 -10.32 7.31 -25.03
CA SER A 461 -11.45 7.22 -25.97
C SER A 461 -12.72 6.78 -25.25
N SER A 462 -12.63 5.85 -24.32
CA SER A 462 -13.73 5.44 -23.44
C SER A 462 -14.19 6.58 -22.54
N ALA A 463 -13.27 7.35 -21.96
CA ALA A 463 -13.59 8.55 -21.20
C ALA A 463 -14.30 9.62 -22.05
N GLN A 464 -13.84 9.83 -23.30
CA GLN A 464 -14.50 10.76 -24.22
C GLN A 464 -15.92 10.29 -24.58
N ALA A 465 -16.15 8.99 -24.74
CA ALA A 465 -17.48 8.44 -24.96
C ALA A 465 -18.37 8.58 -23.73
N ALA A 466 -17.81 8.29 -22.53
CA ALA A 466 -18.50 8.36 -21.25
C ALA A 466 -19.02 9.77 -20.96
N ILE A 467 -18.21 10.82 -21.10
CA ILE A 467 -18.61 12.21 -20.84
C ILE A 467 -19.73 12.69 -21.78
N ASN A 468 -19.82 12.11 -22.98
CA ASN A 468 -20.86 12.44 -23.97
C ASN A 468 -22.14 11.62 -23.78
N SER A 469 -22.19 10.69 -22.83
CA SER A 469 -23.38 9.87 -22.54
C SER A 469 -24.58 10.75 -22.15
N PRO A 470 -25.81 10.42 -22.60
CA PRO A 470 -27.03 11.10 -22.18
C PRO A 470 -27.29 11.02 -20.67
N SER A 471 -26.71 10.02 -20.01
CA SER A 471 -26.83 9.81 -18.55
C SER A 471 -26.00 10.80 -17.73
N VAL A 472 -25.09 11.55 -18.34
CA VAL A 472 -24.26 12.56 -17.70
C VAL A 472 -24.94 13.92 -17.82
N SER A 473 -25.14 14.60 -16.69
CA SER A 473 -25.75 15.91 -16.63
C SER A 473 -24.80 17.01 -17.20
N ALA A 474 -25.33 18.20 -17.47
CA ALA A 474 -24.51 19.31 -17.96
C ALA A 474 -23.49 19.77 -16.89
N ASP A 475 -23.85 19.70 -15.61
CA ASP A 475 -22.96 20.07 -14.50
C ASP A 475 -21.84 19.03 -14.31
N GLU A 476 -22.16 17.74 -14.38
CA GLU A 476 -21.15 16.68 -14.34
C GLU A 476 -20.17 16.81 -15.52
N ARG A 477 -20.65 17.08 -16.75
CA ARG A 477 -19.77 17.30 -17.91
C ARG A 477 -18.81 18.47 -17.69
N LYS A 478 -19.28 19.55 -17.05
CA LYS A 478 -18.43 20.69 -16.72
C LYS A 478 -17.32 20.35 -15.75
N LEU A 479 -17.58 19.43 -14.80
CA LEU A 479 -16.59 18.96 -13.84
C LEU A 479 -15.60 17.97 -14.45
N LEU A 480 -16.07 17.05 -15.30
CA LEU A 480 -15.26 15.99 -15.90
C LEU A 480 -14.37 16.49 -17.06
N LYS A 481 -14.80 17.55 -17.77
CA LYS A 481 -14.06 18.03 -18.94
C LYS A 481 -12.61 18.45 -18.65
N PRO A 482 -12.27 19.16 -17.57
CA PRO A 482 -10.88 19.50 -17.25
C PRO A 482 -10.00 18.26 -17.03
N VAL A 483 -10.53 17.20 -16.44
CA VAL A 483 -9.82 15.93 -16.22
C VAL A 483 -9.46 15.31 -17.57
N LEU A 484 -10.43 15.22 -18.47
CA LEU A 484 -10.21 14.69 -19.83
C LEU A 484 -9.20 15.54 -20.63
N ASP A 485 -9.35 16.89 -20.58
CA ASP A 485 -8.47 17.81 -21.31
C ASP A 485 -7.02 17.69 -20.80
N ALA A 486 -6.81 17.50 -19.48
CA ALA A 486 -5.49 17.31 -18.88
C ALA A 486 -4.86 15.97 -19.33
N MET A 487 -5.63 14.89 -19.37
CA MET A 487 -5.15 13.57 -19.81
C MET A 487 -4.79 13.56 -21.31
N ILE A 488 -5.57 14.25 -22.14
CA ILE A 488 -5.26 14.39 -23.58
C ILE A 488 -4.01 15.25 -23.80
N ALA A 489 -3.79 16.28 -22.96
CA ALA A 489 -2.62 17.16 -23.06
C ALA A 489 -1.31 16.47 -22.62
N HIS A 490 -1.42 15.52 -21.70
CA HIS A 490 -0.29 14.77 -21.13
C HIS A 490 -0.57 13.26 -21.18
N PRO A 491 -0.63 12.65 -22.40
CA PRO A 491 -0.81 11.22 -22.50
C PRO A 491 0.37 10.53 -21.79
N ARG A 492 0.08 9.66 -20.84
CA ARG A 492 1.09 8.75 -20.30
C ARG A 492 1.49 7.82 -21.46
N ASN A 493 2.76 7.89 -21.88
CA ASN A 493 3.35 7.04 -22.92
C ASN A 493 3.50 5.61 -22.46
#